data_0b5b2a0ada2df10def48d59414df9ed6
#
_entry.id   0b5b2a0ada2df10def48d59414df9ed6
#
_cell.length_a   1.000
_cell.length_b   1.000
_cell.length_c   1.000
_cell.angle_alpha   90.00
_cell.angle_beta   90.00
_cell.angle_gamma   90.00
#
_symmetry.space_group_name_H-M   'P 1'
#
loop_
_entity.id
_entity.type
_entity.pdbx_description
1 polymer ?
#
loop_
_entity_poly.entity_id
_entity_poly.type
_entity_poly.pdbx_seq_one_letter_code
_entity_poly.pdbx_strand_id
1 'polypeptide(L)'
;MRKLLHRIEEGMDNLKIKKKLYMLYLICVLIPIIITDSVIFFIVRSSEQEKQQHEMANIANAVSYNISNTISSIGETAKSIYTSKYINSFLIQEYESAPEYVLTYQEFFKDHLLENILGMNNLVFTFYTDNETIVNGGKVNKIENIRETKAYQSLV
;
A
#
# COMPACT_ATOMS: atom_id res chain seq x y z
N MET A 1 46.28 -14.97 -26.07
CA MET A 1 45.57 -15.71 -27.12
C MET A 1 46.52 -16.60 -27.98
N ARG A 2 47.61 -16.09 -28.55
CA ARG A 2 48.56 -16.91 -29.35
C ARG A 2 49.17 -18.13 -28.63
N LYS A 3 49.56 -18.04 -27.34
CA LYS A 3 50.10 -19.15 -26.55
C LYS A 3 49.09 -20.27 -26.24
N LEU A 4 47.79 -19.95 -26.18
CA LEU A 4 46.72 -20.94 -25.99
C LEU A 4 46.45 -21.70 -27.30
N LEU A 5 46.44 -20.99 -28.43
CA LEU A 5 46.30 -21.60 -29.75
C LEU A 5 47.46 -22.58 -30.09
N HIS A 6 48.71 -22.19 -29.77
CA HIS A 6 49.90 -23.06 -29.99
C HIS A 6 49.85 -24.33 -29.11
N ARG A 7 49.38 -24.25 -27.86
CA ARG A 7 49.20 -25.45 -26.99
C ARG A 7 48.11 -26.39 -27.48
N ILE A 8 47.02 -25.82 -28.06
CA ILE A 8 45.93 -26.61 -28.64
C ILE A 8 46.42 -27.29 -29.91
N GLU A 9 47.23 -26.62 -30.74
CA GLU A 9 47.82 -27.11 -31.96
C GLU A 9 48.79 -28.28 -31.69
N GLU A 10 49.74 -28.16 -30.75
CA GLU A 10 50.66 -29.23 -30.32
C GLU A 10 49.92 -30.44 -29.71
N GLY A 11 48.83 -30.20 -28.93
CA GLY A 11 48.02 -31.27 -28.37
C GLY A 11 47.19 -32.01 -29.41
N MET A 12 46.83 -31.33 -30.50
CA MET A 12 46.06 -31.91 -31.59
C MET A 12 46.91 -32.75 -32.56
N ASP A 13 48.21 -32.45 -32.75
CA ASP A 13 49.07 -33.16 -33.70
C ASP A 13 49.35 -34.59 -33.28
N ASN A 14 49.30 -34.90 -31.99
CA ASN A 14 49.52 -36.27 -31.48
C ASN A 14 48.23 -37.13 -31.38
N LEU A 15 47.07 -36.64 -31.82
CA LEU A 15 45.84 -37.38 -31.78
C LEU A 15 45.50 -38.10 -33.07
N LYS A 16 44.97 -39.33 -32.99
CA LYS A 16 44.45 -40.05 -34.15
C LYS A 16 43.41 -39.22 -34.90
N ILE A 17 43.39 -39.22 -36.21
CA ILE A 17 42.58 -38.40 -37.11
C ILE A 17 41.07 -38.36 -36.65
N LYS A 18 40.49 -39.47 -36.20
CA LYS A 18 39.13 -39.55 -35.70
C LYS A 18 38.90 -38.67 -34.45
N LYS A 19 39.86 -38.64 -33.53
CA LYS A 19 39.78 -37.80 -32.33
C LYS A 19 39.93 -36.31 -32.63
N LYS A 20 40.79 -35.99 -33.62
CA LYS A 20 41.01 -34.63 -34.11
C LYS A 20 39.70 -34.06 -34.72
N LEU A 21 39.05 -34.86 -35.56
CA LEU A 21 37.77 -34.49 -36.19
C LEU A 21 36.64 -34.32 -35.15
N TYR A 22 36.58 -35.22 -34.18
CA TYR A 22 35.59 -35.14 -33.10
C TYR A 22 35.79 -33.90 -32.23
N MET A 23 37.02 -33.58 -31.85
CA MET A 23 37.33 -32.36 -31.08
C MET A 23 36.99 -31.10 -31.87
N LEU A 24 37.31 -31.05 -33.16
CA LEU A 24 36.97 -29.92 -34.03
C LEU A 24 35.46 -29.71 -34.11
N TYR A 25 34.70 -30.80 -34.31
CA TYR A 25 33.23 -30.77 -34.32
C TYR A 25 32.67 -30.27 -32.98
N LEU A 26 33.18 -30.79 -31.87
CA LEU A 26 32.74 -30.44 -30.54
C LEU A 26 33.00 -28.95 -30.24
N ILE A 27 34.13 -28.40 -30.65
CA ILE A 27 34.47 -26.98 -30.51
C ILE A 27 33.58 -26.13 -31.41
N CYS A 28 33.36 -26.51 -32.68
CA CYS A 28 32.53 -25.74 -33.61
C CYS A 28 31.05 -25.69 -33.23
N VAL A 29 30.56 -26.70 -32.53
CA VAL A 29 29.15 -26.75 -32.10
C VAL A 29 28.97 -26.15 -30.69
N LEU A 30 29.83 -26.52 -29.72
CA LEU A 30 29.71 -26.11 -28.34
C LEU A 30 29.98 -24.61 -28.12
N ILE A 31 30.99 -24.07 -28.79
CA ILE A 31 31.33 -22.64 -28.61
C ILE A 31 30.19 -21.72 -29.05
N PRO A 32 29.56 -21.86 -30.22
CA PRO A 32 28.42 -21.02 -30.58
C PRO A 32 27.23 -21.15 -29.64
N ILE A 33 26.94 -22.36 -29.14
CA ILE A 33 25.84 -22.61 -28.20
C ILE A 33 26.12 -21.87 -26.91
N ILE A 34 27.31 -22.00 -26.31
CA ILE A 34 27.67 -21.30 -25.07
C ILE A 34 27.58 -19.78 -25.24
N ILE A 35 28.03 -19.27 -26.38
CA ILE A 35 27.96 -17.82 -26.65
C ILE A 35 26.50 -17.36 -26.76
N THR A 36 25.67 -18.07 -27.53
CA THR A 36 24.25 -17.73 -27.68
C THR A 36 23.49 -17.81 -26.36
N ASP A 37 23.69 -18.87 -25.59
CA ASP A 37 23.04 -19.01 -24.27
C ASP A 37 23.47 -17.92 -23.29
N SER A 38 24.77 -17.57 -23.32
CA SER A 38 25.28 -16.48 -22.48
C SER A 38 24.68 -15.12 -22.86
N VAL A 39 24.53 -14.83 -24.13
CA VAL A 39 23.94 -13.59 -24.63
C VAL A 39 22.46 -13.53 -24.28
N ILE A 40 21.71 -14.62 -24.52
CA ILE A 40 20.29 -14.71 -24.18
C ILE A 40 20.09 -14.54 -22.67
N PHE A 41 20.91 -15.24 -21.87
CA PHE A 41 20.83 -15.12 -20.40
C PHE A 41 21.06 -13.68 -19.93
N PHE A 42 22.02 -12.98 -20.51
CA PHE A 42 22.32 -11.59 -20.16
C PHE A 42 21.20 -10.64 -20.54
N ILE A 43 20.61 -10.81 -21.73
CA ILE A 43 19.46 -10.00 -22.21
C ILE A 43 18.24 -10.23 -21.33
N VAL A 44 17.90 -11.49 -21.05
CA VAL A 44 16.74 -11.84 -20.20
C VAL A 44 16.91 -11.27 -18.80
N ARG A 45 18.08 -11.43 -18.19
CA ARG A 45 18.35 -10.92 -16.85
C ARG A 45 18.27 -9.39 -16.78
N SER A 46 18.78 -8.69 -17.77
CA SER A 46 18.69 -7.22 -17.85
C SER A 46 17.26 -6.76 -18.01
N SER A 47 16.49 -7.40 -18.89
CA SER A 47 15.08 -7.10 -19.12
C SER A 47 14.21 -7.36 -17.89
N GLU A 48 14.46 -8.46 -17.18
CA GLU A 48 13.74 -8.78 -15.93
C GLU A 48 14.01 -7.75 -14.82
N GLN A 49 15.25 -7.29 -14.67
CA GLN A 49 15.59 -6.26 -13.68
C GLN A 49 14.92 -4.92 -14.00
N GLU A 50 14.89 -4.52 -15.24
CA GLU A 50 14.26 -3.29 -15.69
C GLU A 50 12.72 -3.33 -15.46
N LYS A 51 12.11 -4.46 -15.80
CA LYS A 51 10.69 -4.72 -15.57
C LYS A 51 10.33 -4.67 -14.09
N GLN A 52 11.11 -5.33 -13.23
CA GLN A 52 10.88 -5.30 -11.78
C GLN A 52 10.98 -3.88 -11.20
N GLN A 53 11.95 -3.07 -11.65
CA GLN A 53 12.07 -1.69 -11.21
C GLN A 53 10.85 -0.85 -11.62
N HIS A 54 10.36 -1.01 -12.84
CA HIS A 54 9.14 -0.34 -13.30
C HIS A 54 7.89 -0.78 -12.54
N GLU A 55 7.75 -2.08 -12.28
CA GLU A 55 6.63 -2.60 -11.49
C GLU A 55 6.66 -2.07 -10.05
N MET A 56 7.82 -2.05 -9.40
CA MET A 56 7.95 -1.49 -8.06
C MET A 56 7.64 0.01 -8.01
N ALA A 57 8.10 0.78 -9.00
CA ALA A 57 7.77 2.20 -9.11
C ALA A 57 6.28 2.43 -9.31
N ASN A 58 5.62 1.63 -10.15
CA ASN A 58 4.18 1.72 -10.38
C ASN A 58 3.38 1.37 -9.11
N ILE A 59 3.78 0.31 -8.40
CA ILE A 59 3.15 -0.07 -7.11
C ILE A 59 3.33 1.04 -6.08
N ALA A 60 4.53 1.60 -5.94
CA ALA A 60 4.80 2.69 -5.00
C ALA A 60 3.95 3.93 -5.32
N ASN A 61 3.82 4.30 -6.59
CA ASN A 61 2.98 5.41 -7.03
C ASN A 61 1.50 5.14 -6.76
N ALA A 62 1.02 3.93 -7.03
CA ALA A 62 -0.37 3.54 -6.78
C ALA A 62 -0.70 3.56 -5.27
N VAL A 63 0.21 3.06 -4.42
CA VAL A 63 0.05 3.12 -2.97
C VAL A 63 0.05 4.57 -2.47
N SER A 64 0.99 5.40 -2.93
CA SER A 64 1.05 6.81 -2.57
C SER A 64 -0.24 7.55 -2.96
N TYR A 65 -0.74 7.32 -4.17
CA TYR A 65 -1.99 7.89 -4.65
C TYR A 65 -3.18 7.46 -3.80
N ASN A 66 -3.29 6.16 -3.48
CA ASN A 66 -4.37 5.63 -2.64
C ASN A 66 -4.34 6.22 -1.22
N ILE A 67 -3.15 6.34 -0.62
CA ILE A 67 -2.98 6.96 0.70
C ILE A 67 -3.41 8.43 0.64
N SER A 68 -2.94 9.18 -0.35
CA SER A 68 -3.29 10.59 -0.52
C SER A 68 -4.80 10.79 -0.68
N ASN A 69 -5.44 9.99 -1.52
CA ASN A 69 -6.88 10.03 -1.71
C ASN A 69 -7.65 9.68 -0.43
N THR A 70 -7.19 8.67 0.30
CA THR A 70 -7.81 8.29 1.57
C THR A 70 -7.72 9.44 2.59
N ILE A 71 -6.55 10.06 2.74
CA ILE A 71 -6.37 11.20 3.63
C ILE A 71 -7.25 12.38 3.22
N SER A 72 -7.30 12.71 1.93
CA SER A 72 -8.18 13.77 1.41
C SER A 72 -9.64 13.49 1.72
N SER A 73 -10.09 12.27 1.47
CA SER A 73 -11.46 11.84 1.73
C SER A 73 -11.82 11.88 3.22
N ILE A 74 -10.89 11.51 4.11
CA ILE A 74 -11.05 11.68 5.57
C ILE A 74 -11.21 13.15 5.93
N GLY A 75 -10.39 14.02 5.35
CA GLY A 75 -10.46 15.46 5.56
C GLY A 75 -11.79 16.08 5.11
N GLU A 76 -12.27 15.68 3.93
CA GLU A 76 -13.57 16.12 3.40
C GLU A 76 -14.72 15.63 4.28
N THR A 77 -14.68 14.38 4.73
CA THR A 77 -15.68 13.81 5.64
C THR A 77 -15.67 14.54 6.99
N ALA A 78 -14.50 14.80 7.58
CA ALA A 78 -14.37 15.55 8.82
C ALA A 78 -14.93 16.98 8.68
N LYS A 79 -14.65 17.65 7.54
CA LYS A 79 -15.20 18.96 7.23
C LYS A 79 -16.73 18.92 7.11
N SER A 80 -17.28 17.92 6.43
CA SER A 80 -18.71 17.72 6.29
C SER A 80 -19.40 17.52 7.65
N ILE A 81 -18.78 16.71 8.52
CA ILE A 81 -19.25 16.50 9.91
C ILE A 81 -19.24 17.83 10.69
N TYR A 82 -18.10 18.54 10.65
CA TYR A 82 -17.93 19.80 11.38
C TYR A 82 -18.93 20.88 10.93
N THR A 83 -19.24 20.95 9.64
CA THR A 83 -20.17 21.95 9.08
C THR A 83 -21.63 21.51 9.13
N SER A 84 -21.91 20.27 9.54
CA SER A 84 -23.27 19.75 9.62
C SER A 84 -24.05 20.41 10.76
N LYS A 85 -25.05 21.21 10.40
CA LYS A 85 -25.96 21.80 11.39
C LYS A 85 -26.69 20.74 12.19
N TYR A 86 -27.01 19.60 11.57
CA TYR A 86 -27.72 18.50 12.20
C TYR A 86 -26.91 17.87 13.33
N ILE A 87 -25.64 17.58 13.05
CA ILE A 87 -24.70 17.03 14.05
C ILE A 87 -24.46 18.04 15.18
N ASN A 88 -24.21 19.30 14.82
CA ASN A 88 -23.99 20.35 15.81
C ASN A 88 -25.21 20.57 16.70
N SER A 89 -26.42 20.58 16.11
CA SER A 89 -27.66 20.71 16.93
C SER A 89 -27.79 19.56 17.91
N PHE A 90 -27.55 18.33 17.50
CA PHE A 90 -27.60 17.16 18.38
C PHE A 90 -26.58 17.24 19.52
N LEU A 91 -25.36 17.70 19.26
CA LEU A 91 -24.28 17.76 20.26
C LEU A 91 -24.47 18.91 21.27
N ILE A 92 -25.11 20.01 20.86
CA ILE A 92 -25.30 21.22 21.69
C ILE A 92 -26.64 21.23 22.43
N GLN A 93 -27.64 20.49 21.95
CA GLN A 93 -28.97 20.43 22.55
C GLN A 93 -28.89 19.96 24.00
N GLU A 94 -29.57 20.70 24.92
CA GLU A 94 -29.76 20.27 26.27
C GLU A 94 -30.91 19.27 26.34
N TYR A 95 -30.70 18.16 27.04
CA TYR A 95 -31.67 17.09 27.22
C TYR A 95 -32.18 17.12 28.65
N GLU A 96 -33.52 17.13 28.82
CA GLU A 96 -34.14 17.18 30.13
C GLU A 96 -33.95 15.89 30.93
N SER A 97 -33.76 14.77 30.24
CA SER A 97 -33.59 13.45 30.86
C SER A 97 -32.76 12.49 30.05
N ALA A 98 -32.15 11.50 30.71
CA ALA A 98 -31.41 10.44 30.05
C ALA A 98 -32.25 9.60 29.05
N PRO A 99 -33.53 9.27 29.32
CA PRO A 99 -34.38 8.61 28.31
C PRO A 99 -34.61 9.44 27.06
N GLU A 100 -34.81 10.74 27.18
CA GLU A 100 -34.96 11.65 26.06
C GLU A 100 -33.69 11.65 25.17
N TYR A 101 -32.53 11.80 25.80
CA TYR A 101 -31.26 11.68 25.10
C TYR A 101 -31.15 10.36 24.34
N VAL A 102 -31.44 9.22 24.96
CA VAL A 102 -31.33 7.90 24.34
C VAL A 102 -32.26 7.77 23.15
N LEU A 103 -33.48 8.27 23.21
CA LEU A 103 -34.41 8.27 22.07
C LEU A 103 -33.88 9.14 20.93
N THR A 104 -33.44 10.35 21.22
CA THR A 104 -32.87 11.26 20.22
C THR A 104 -31.59 10.69 19.61
N TYR A 105 -30.73 10.06 20.43
CA TYR A 105 -29.53 9.35 19.95
C TYR A 105 -29.90 8.23 18.99
N GLN A 106 -30.89 7.42 19.30
CA GLN A 106 -31.31 6.32 18.42
C GLN A 106 -31.89 6.85 17.11
N GLU A 107 -32.68 7.92 17.12
CA GLU A 107 -33.21 8.57 15.93
C GLU A 107 -32.07 9.15 15.09
N PHE A 108 -31.13 9.88 15.72
CA PHE A 108 -30.00 10.50 15.09
C PHE A 108 -29.10 9.48 14.35
N PHE A 109 -28.82 8.32 14.96
CA PHE A 109 -28.00 7.28 14.34
C PHE A 109 -28.77 6.29 13.44
N LYS A 110 -30.10 6.31 13.46
CA LYS A 110 -30.93 5.59 12.48
C LYS A 110 -31.09 6.34 11.17
N ASP A 111 -30.85 7.63 11.19
CA ASP A 111 -31.03 8.43 9.98
C ASP A 111 -29.92 8.14 8.98
N HIS A 112 -30.33 7.69 7.78
CA HIS A 112 -29.42 7.33 6.67
C HIS A 112 -28.47 8.47 6.26
N LEU A 113 -28.74 9.70 6.68
CA LEU A 113 -27.86 10.85 6.44
C LEU A 113 -26.47 10.66 7.08
N LEU A 114 -26.41 10.08 8.27
CA LEU A 114 -25.15 9.76 8.94
C LEU A 114 -24.41 8.60 8.27
N GLU A 115 -25.12 7.57 7.84
CA GLU A 115 -24.51 6.49 7.07
C GLU A 115 -23.95 6.99 5.74
N ASN A 116 -24.60 7.95 5.08
CA ASN A 116 -24.11 8.55 3.84
C ASN A 116 -22.93 9.51 4.07
N ILE A 117 -22.93 10.27 5.17
CA ILE A 117 -21.81 11.17 5.55
C ILE A 117 -20.62 10.35 6.07
N LEU A 118 -20.88 9.28 6.82
CA LEU A 118 -19.88 8.40 7.40
C LEU A 118 -19.56 7.19 6.50
N GLY A 119 -20.18 7.09 5.34
CA GLY A 119 -20.21 5.95 4.41
C GLY A 119 -18.87 5.51 3.82
N MET A 120 -17.78 5.88 4.45
CA MET A 120 -16.51 5.23 4.27
C MET A 120 -16.48 3.96 5.11
N ASN A 121 -16.63 2.84 4.46
CA ASN A 121 -16.80 1.49 4.99
C ASN A 121 -15.76 1.03 6.05
N ASN A 122 -14.79 1.85 6.44
CA ASN A 122 -13.73 1.49 7.38
C ASN A 122 -13.39 2.58 8.41
N LEU A 123 -14.16 3.68 8.50
CA LEU A 123 -13.90 4.73 9.47
C LEU A 123 -14.87 4.62 10.66
N VAL A 124 -14.31 4.59 11.86
CA VAL A 124 -15.07 4.66 13.10
C VAL A 124 -14.96 6.09 13.62
N PHE A 125 -16.11 6.77 13.72
CA PHE A 125 -16.21 8.11 14.29
C PHE A 125 -16.70 8.03 15.73
N THR A 126 -16.05 8.79 16.59
CA THR A 126 -16.50 9.02 17.98
C THR A 126 -16.53 10.53 18.19
N PHE A 127 -17.68 11.03 18.63
CA PHE A 127 -17.87 12.43 18.95
C PHE A 127 -17.58 12.65 20.43
N TYR A 128 -16.92 13.75 20.74
CA TYR A 128 -16.68 14.19 22.10
C TYR A 128 -17.27 15.58 22.29
N THR A 129 -18.01 15.77 23.35
CA THR A 129 -18.71 17.02 23.64
C THR A 129 -18.55 17.39 25.12
N ASP A 130 -18.65 18.67 25.42
CA ASP A 130 -18.69 19.25 26.74
C ASP A 130 -20.12 19.34 27.31
N ASN A 131 -21.12 18.93 26.54
CA ASN A 131 -22.50 18.93 26.95
C ASN A 131 -22.75 17.94 28.12
N GLU A 132 -23.06 18.48 29.31
CA GLU A 132 -23.23 17.69 30.53
C GLU A 132 -24.48 16.78 30.50
N THR A 133 -25.49 17.12 29.69
CA THR A 133 -26.74 16.36 29.59
C THR A 133 -26.61 15.09 28.77
N ILE A 134 -25.54 14.95 28.04
CA ILE A 134 -25.26 13.75 27.23
C ILE A 134 -24.77 12.61 28.12
N VAL A 135 -25.32 11.42 27.89
CA VAL A 135 -24.90 10.19 28.56
C VAL A 135 -23.76 9.53 27.77
N ASN A 136 -22.66 9.23 28.47
CA ASN A 136 -21.53 8.51 27.85
C ASN A 136 -21.96 7.16 27.30
N GLY A 137 -21.65 6.92 26.03
CA GLY A 137 -21.89 5.62 25.42
C GLY A 137 -21.96 5.66 23.91
N GLY A 138 -21.66 4.54 23.30
CA GLY A 138 -21.71 4.38 21.86
C GLY A 138 -20.72 5.29 21.11
N LYS A 139 -21.22 6.06 20.15
CA LYS A 139 -20.43 6.95 19.29
C LYS A 139 -20.30 8.38 19.85
N VAL A 140 -20.94 8.70 20.99
CA VAL A 140 -20.87 10.03 21.60
C VAL A 140 -20.47 9.91 23.05
N ASN A 141 -19.47 10.66 23.46
CA ASN A 141 -18.90 10.64 24.80
C ASN A 141 -18.58 12.05 25.29
N LYS A 142 -18.45 12.20 26.59
CA LYS A 142 -18.00 13.45 27.19
C LYS A 142 -16.51 13.67 26.95
N ILE A 143 -16.12 14.91 26.73
CA ILE A 143 -14.75 15.31 26.43
C ILE A 143 -13.77 15.01 27.55
N GLU A 144 -14.28 14.96 28.83
CA GLU A 144 -13.45 14.61 29.98
C GLU A 144 -12.78 13.23 29.82
N ASN A 145 -13.41 12.30 29.12
CA ASN A 145 -12.88 10.96 28.93
C ASN A 145 -11.57 10.92 28.11
N ILE A 146 -11.27 11.99 27.35
CA ILE A 146 -10.07 12.06 26.53
C ILE A 146 -9.08 13.14 26.92
N ARG A 147 -9.40 14.02 27.89
CA ARG A 147 -8.55 15.17 28.27
C ARG A 147 -7.12 14.76 28.64
N GLU A 148 -6.94 13.60 29.24
CA GLU A 148 -5.63 13.09 29.65
C GLU A 148 -4.91 12.34 28.51
N THR A 149 -5.54 12.15 27.37
CA THR A 149 -4.93 11.43 26.26
C THR A 149 -3.93 12.31 25.50
N LYS A 150 -2.84 11.69 25.02
CA LYS A 150 -1.85 12.39 24.19
C LYS A 150 -2.47 12.99 22.93
N ALA A 151 -3.49 12.34 22.36
CA ALA A 151 -4.18 12.80 21.17
C ALA A 151 -4.89 14.14 21.42
N TYR A 152 -5.61 14.28 22.56
CA TYR A 152 -6.26 15.54 22.92
C TYR A 152 -5.24 16.64 23.24
N GLN A 153 -4.19 16.32 24.00
CA GLN A 153 -3.14 17.29 24.36
C GLN A 153 -2.36 17.81 23.16
N SER A 154 -2.34 17.10 22.05
CA SER A 154 -1.71 17.56 20.80
C SER A 154 -2.59 18.47 19.95
N LEU A 155 -3.88 18.59 20.26
CA LEU A 155 -4.87 19.41 19.54
C LEU A 155 -5.16 20.75 20.22
N VAL A 156 -4.81 20.86 21.49
CA VAL A 156 -4.99 22.07 22.33
C VAL A 156 -3.66 22.72 22.60
#